data_9ff105e11b4ae21ea280730aeba142d6
#
_entry.id   9ff105e11b4ae21ea280730aeba142d6
#
_cell.length_a   1.000
_cell.length_b   1.000
_cell.length_c   1.000
_cell.angle_alpha   90.00
_cell.angle_beta   90.00
_cell.angle_gamma   90.00
#
_symmetry.space_group_name_H-M   'P 1'
#
loop_
_entity.id
_entity.type
_entity.pdbx_description
1 polymer ?
#
loop_
_entity_poly.entity_id
_entity_poly.type
_entity_poly.pdbx_seq_one_letter_code
_entity_poly.pdbx_strand_id
1 'polypeptide(L)'
;VNAKDQRIYSIDLSKDGFSPSPVTPKNSLRYADLIFDSRHKRIIAICEDHLNARSIKNYIVSIQITGGLSEITTLISGSDFYAYPRLNSDNSDLCWIQWNHPNMPWDHTELWTASNEKIGITNKKCIIKDKSEQSITQPCWSSKNEIFYISDNSGWWNIYRENNNSIQQIVKSNHDYAEPFWQFGTANYCVLDSSDICFFRSDDGSWEFGFASSDSSSIKVEQTDYTSYKSICKHRNEVYAIASGPLKPQEIVSFDSDLNFRTRYKPNIIKFNINDISIGESNYYPSSNGELVHAFYYSPKNSQYIDNSCELPPTIFLCHGGPTSAANRSLNFKIQFWTSRGFAVLDINYRGSSGFGKEYRARLKNNWGIFDIQDIHHAAKYFSSKSKIDKSRCIIRGSSAGGFTVLSALTKLDIFKTGACLYGIGDLEKLADDTHKFESNYLDSLIGDRIDKSEDYKERSPINHINNLNCPVIFFQGLKDMVVPPNQSQLMVDKLIQKEIKVEYVTFDDEGHGFKKAKNIAHALHRELSFYLDVLYREV
;
A
#
# COMPACT_ATOMS: atom_id res chain seq x y z
N VAL A 1 -6.03 -19.73 4.41
CA VAL A 1 -4.63 -20.09 4.66
C VAL A 1 -4.25 -19.73 6.09
N ASN A 2 -3.55 -20.62 6.79
CA ASN A 2 -3.09 -20.37 8.16
C ASN A 2 -1.72 -19.67 8.14
N ALA A 3 -1.63 -18.52 8.79
CA ALA A 3 -0.40 -17.72 8.83
C ALA A 3 0.80 -18.41 9.51
N LYS A 4 0.57 -19.40 10.42
CA LYS A 4 1.66 -20.06 11.16
C LYS A 4 2.39 -21.14 10.35
N ASP A 5 1.64 -21.93 9.55
CA ASP A 5 2.18 -23.08 8.82
C ASP A 5 1.95 -22.99 7.30
N GLN A 6 1.34 -21.90 6.84
CA GLN A 6 1.08 -21.57 5.44
C GLN A 6 0.21 -22.58 4.69
N ARG A 7 -0.48 -23.48 5.41
CA ARG A 7 -1.36 -24.50 4.83
C ARG A 7 -2.76 -23.96 4.59
N ILE A 8 -3.45 -24.57 3.64
CA ILE A 8 -4.89 -24.38 3.42
C ILE A 8 -5.64 -25.32 4.37
N TYR A 9 -6.69 -24.78 4.99
CA TYR A 9 -7.60 -25.53 5.86
C TYR A 9 -9.03 -25.39 5.38
N SER A 10 -9.83 -26.44 5.55
CA SER A 10 -11.29 -26.41 5.39
C SER A 10 -11.99 -26.44 6.75
N ILE A 11 -13.15 -25.81 6.81
CA ILE A 11 -14.04 -25.81 7.97
C ILE A 11 -15.42 -26.22 7.47
N ASP A 12 -16.00 -27.26 8.07
CA ASP A 12 -17.37 -27.68 7.81
C ASP A 12 -18.31 -26.86 8.70
N LEU A 13 -19.04 -25.94 8.08
CA LEU A 13 -19.97 -25.05 8.78
C LEU A 13 -21.29 -25.72 9.17
N SER A 14 -21.55 -26.96 8.73
CA SER A 14 -22.75 -27.72 9.09
C SER A 14 -22.64 -28.45 10.42
N LYS A 15 -21.43 -28.54 10.99
CA LYS A 15 -21.15 -29.26 12.23
C LYS A 15 -21.03 -28.30 13.42
N ASP A 16 -21.60 -28.69 14.56
CA ASP A 16 -21.34 -28.00 15.83
C ASP A 16 -19.87 -28.21 16.23
N GLY A 17 -19.19 -27.11 16.60
CA GLY A 17 -17.77 -27.12 16.95
C GLY A 17 -16.84 -27.09 15.73
N PHE A 18 -16.66 -25.89 15.16
CA PHE A 18 -15.82 -25.63 13.99
C PHE A 18 -14.35 -26.03 14.22
N SER A 19 -13.94 -27.20 13.75
CA SER A 19 -12.56 -27.64 13.81
C SER A 19 -11.93 -27.57 12.41
N PRO A 20 -10.92 -26.72 12.17
CA PRO A 20 -10.23 -26.64 10.87
C PRO A 20 -9.48 -27.93 10.57
N SER A 21 -9.69 -28.50 9.39
CA SER A 21 -8.96 -29.66 8.88
C SER A 21 -8.00 -29.25 7.77
N PRO A 22 -6.73 -29.71 7.81
CA PRO A 22 -5.75 -29.35 6.79
C PRO A 22 -6.09 -29.99 5.44
N VAL A 23 -6.12 -29.19 4.39
CA VAL A 23 -6.30 -29.61 2.99
C VAL A 23 -4.96 -29.91 2.34
N THR A 24 -3.94 -29.08 2.58
CA THR A 24 -2.61 -29.25 1.99
C THR A 24 -1.63 -29.92 2.96
N PRO A 25 -0.64 -30.70 2.48
CA PRO A 25 0.40 -31.28 3.32
C PRO A 25 1.30 -30.18 3.93
N LYS A 26 2.03 -30.55 4.99
CA LYS A 26 3.07 -29.68 5.55
C LYS A 26 4.34 -29.80 4.71
N ASN A 27 4.69 -28.72 4.02
CA ASN A 27 5.86 -28.65 3.13
C ASN A 27 6.38 -27.19 3.04
N SER A 28 7.25 -26.90 2.06
CA SER A 28 7.80 -25.57 1.79
C SER A 28 6.85 -24.63 1.01
N LEU A 29 5.68 -25.10 0.60
CA LEU A 29 4.76 -24.34 -0.24
C LEU A 29 3.90 -23.38 0.58
N ARG A 30 3.70 -22.17 0.05
CA ARG A 30 2.83 -21.12 0.59
C ARG A 30 1.76 -20.76 -0.44
N TYR A 31 0.55 -20.48 0.00
CA TYR A 31 -0.60 -20.30 -0.89
C TYR A 31 -1.29 -18.96 -0.67
N ALA A 32 -1.75 -18.36 -1.77
CA ALA A 32 -2.53 -17.12 -1.77
C ALA A 32 -3.53 -17.09 -2.94
N ASP A 33 -4.44 -16.10 -2.93
CA ASP A 33 -5.40 -15.79 -4.01
C ASP A 33 -6.15 -17.04 -4.54
N LEU A 34 -6.81 -17.74 -3.61
CA LEU A 34 -7.50 -18.99 -3.86
C LEU A 34 -8.83 -18.77 -4.57
N ILE A 35 -9.12 -19.59 -5.61
CA ILE A 35 -10.43 -19.68 -6.24
C ILE A 35 -10.90 -21.13 -6.29
N PHE A 36 -12.21 -21.34 -6.25
CA PHE A 36 -12.81 -22.66 -6.33
C PHE A 36 -13.25 -22.95 -7.76
N ASP A 37 -12.70 -24.03 -8.35
CA ASP A 37 -13.12 -24.60 -9.61
C ASP A 37 -14.20 -25.66 -9.35
N SER A 38 -15.47 -25.25 -9.51
CA SER A 38 -16.63 -26.13 -9.25
C SER A 38 -16.77 -27.24 -10.30
N ARG A 39 -16.30 -26.98 -11.54
CA ARG A 39 -16.36 -27.94 -12.66
C ARG A 39 -15.45 -29.14 -12.41
N HIS A 40 -14.27 -28.93 -11.86
CA HIS A 40 -13.29 -30.00 -11.62
C HIS A 40 -13.10 -30.33 -10.14
N LYS A 41 -13.88 -29.69 -9.23
CA LYS A 41 -13.86 -29.88 -7.76
C LYS A 41 -12.46 -29.70 -7.15
N ARG A 42 -11.79 -28.64 -7.52
CA ARG A 42 -10.44 -28.29 -7.06
C ARG A 42 -10.32 -26.83 -6.65
N ILE A 43 -9.29 -26.52 -5.90
CA ILE A 43 -8.86 -25.13 -5.65
C ILE A 43 -7.75 -24.80 -6.66
N ILE A 44 -7.82 -23.63 -7.28
CA ILE A 44 -6.71 -23.03 -8.01
C ILE A 44 -6.15 -21.93 -7.13
N ALA A 45 -4.82 -21.86 -6.98
CA ALA A 45 -4.16 -20.92 -6.08
C ALA A 45 -2.82 -20.44 -6.65
N ILE A 46 -2.41 -19.23 -6.25
CA ILE A 46 -1.02 -18.82 -6.35
C ILE A 46 -0.22 -19.60 -5.30
N CYS A 47 0.94 -20.07 -5.69
CA CYS A 47 1.83 -20.86 -4.85
C CYS A 47 3.25 -20.36 -4.95
N GLU A 48 3.91 -20.20 -3.80
CA GLU A 48 5.35 -19.97 -3.70
C GLU A 48 6.04 -21.19 -3.11
N ASP A 49 7.11 -21.67 -3.77
CA ASP A 49 7.95 -22.75 -3.25
C ASP A 49 9.20 -22.17 -2.56
N HIS A 50 9.25 -22.34 -1.25
CA HIS A 50 10.32 -21.90 -0.38
C HIS A 50 11.33 -23.03 -0.04
N LEU A 51 11.37 -24.12 -0.83
CA LEU A 51 12.34 -25.21 -0.63
C LEU A 51 13.79 -24.68 -0.67
N ASN A 52 14.05 -23.76 -1.59
CA ASN A 52 15.30 -23.01 -1.65
C ASN A 52 15.04 -21.54 -1.37
N ALA A 53 15.40 -21.07 -0.18
CA ALA A 53 15.17 -19.69 0.25
C ALA A 53 15.85 -18.62 -0.64
N ARG A 54 16.94 -19.01 -1.36
CA ARG A 54 17.65 -18.12 -2.29
C ARG A 54 17.06 -18.11 -3.72
N SER A 55 16.14 -19.03 -4.02
CA SER A 55 15.55 -19.18 -5.35
C SER A 55 14.08 -19.61 -5.22
N ILE A 56 13.26 -18.73 -4.65
CA ILE A 56 11.82 -18.93 -4.50
C ILE A 56 11.18 -18.95 -5.89
N LYS A 57 10.37 -19.98 -6.17
CA LYS A 57 9.64 -20.13 -7.43
C LYS A 57 8.16 -19.92 -7.20
N ASN A 58 7.50 -19.26 -8.14
CA ASN A 58 6.08 -19.00 -8.09
C ASN A 58 5.35 -19.81 -9.18
N TYR A 59 4.14 -20.25 -8.85
CA TYR A 59 3.31 -21.07 -9.71
C TYR A 59 1.83 -20.70 -9.56
N ILE A 60 1.02 -21.07 -10.55
CA ILE A 60 -0.41 -21.31 -10.34
C ILE A 60 -0.59 -22.82 -10.21
N VAL A 61 -1.19 -23.25 -9.11
CA VAL A 61 -1.36 -24.68 -8.80
C VAL A 61 -2.83 -25.08 -8.71
N SER A 62 -3.08 -26.37 -8.95
CA SER A 62 -4.34 -27.06 -8.71
C SER A 62 -4.21 -27.94 -7.46
N ILE A 63 -5.21 -27.91 -6.59
CA ILE A 63 -5.27 -28.64 -5.33
C ILE A 63 -6.60 -29.39 -5.32
N GLN A 64 -6.56 -30.74 -5.46
CA GLN A 64 -7.76 -31.57 -5.48
C GLN A 64 -8.40 -31.64 -4.09
N ILE A 65 -9.73 -31.56 -4.02
CA ILE A 65 -10.46 -31.69 -2.76
C ILE A 65 -10.93 -33.12 -2.61
N THR A 66 -10.18 -33.95 -1.87
CA THR A 66 -10.40 -35.39 -1.75
C THR A 66 -10.91 -35.83 -0.37
N GLY A 67 -11.20 -34.91 0.55
CA GLY A 67 -11.60 -35.21 1.93
C GLY A 67 -10.44 -35.58 2.87
N GLY A 68 -9.20 -35.59 2.35
CA GLY A 68 -7.94 -35.78 3.09
C GLY A 68 -6.89 -34.79 2.64
N LEU A 69 -5.60 -35.15 2.80
CA LEU A 69 -4.49 -34.33 2.25
C LEU A 69 -4.52 -34.43 0.72
N SER A 70 -4.53 -33.29 0.09
CA SER A 70 -4.71 -33.12 -1.36
C SER A 70 -3.40 -33.23 -2.12
N GLU A 71 -3.45 -33.77 -3.33
CA GLU A 71 -2.39 -33.67 -4.32
C GLU A 71 -2.34 -32.25 -4.89
N ILE A 72 -1.13 -31.75 -5.10
CA ILE A 72 -0.87 -30.41 -5.62
C ILE A 72 -0.20 -30.57 -6.98
N THR A 73 -0.82 -30.03 -8.02
CA THR A 73 -0.32 -30.08 -9.39
C THR A 73 -0.06 -28.69 -9.91
N THR A 74 1.11 -28.45 -10.51
CA THR A 74 1.42 -27.19 -11.16
C THR A 74 0.63 -27.05 -12.46
N LEU A 75 -0.15 -25.98 -12.59
CA LEU A 75 -0.87 -25.61 -13.80
C LEU A 75 -0.07 -24.66 -14.68
N ILE A 76 0.57 -23.66 -14.08
CA ILE A 76 1.31 -22.60 -14.77
C ILE A 76 2.62 -22.34 -14.05
N SER A 77 3.69 -22.21 -14.84
CA SER A 77 5.04 -21.90 -14.41
C SER A 77 5.79 -21.13 -15.50
N GLY A 78 6.96 -20.57 -15.20
CA GLY A 78 7.86 -19.93 -16.17
C GLY A 78 8.04 -18.43 -15.98
N SER A 79 7.14 -17.76 -15.23
CA SER A 79 7.32 -16.36 -14.82
C SER A 79 7.71 -16.26 -13.35
N ASP A 80 8.29 -15.11 -12.97
CA ASP A 80 8.70 -14.88 -11.58
C ASP A 80 7.51 -14.73 -10.65
N PHE A 81 6.41 -14.12 -11.14
CA PHE A 81 5.22 -13.82 -10.31
C PHE A 81 3.92 -14.04 -11.06
N TYR A 82 2.88 -14.37 -10.31
CA TYR A 82 1.51 -14.57 -10.77
C TYR A 82 0.53 -13.96 -9.79
N ALA A 83 -0.61 -13.44 -10.30
CA ALA A 83 -1.71 -12.97 -9.47
C ALA A 83 -3.05 -13.05 -10.20
N TYR A 84 -4.12 -12.93 -9.44
CA TYR A 84 -5.49 -12.87 -9.93
C TYR A 84 -5.87 -14.04 -10.87
N PRO A 85 -5.68 -15.31 -10.49
CA PRO A 85 -6.33 -16.39 -11.21
C PRO A 85 -7.85 -16.19 -11.08
N ARG A 86 -8.57 -16.13 -12.21
CA ARG A 86 -10.04 -15.95 -12.22
C ARG A 86 -10.65 -16.85 -13.27
N LEU A 87 -11.68 -17.58 -12.87
CA LEU A 87 -12.48 -18.45 -13.74
C LEU A 87 -13.70 -17.70 -14.26
N ASN A 88 -14.07 -17.97 -15.50
CA ASN A 88 -15.34 -17.53 -16.06
C ASN A 88 -16.52 -18.26 -15.40
N SER A 89 -17.76 -17.90 -15.76
CA SER A 89 -18.97 -18.36 -15.06
C SER A 89 -19.20 -19.87 -15.06
N ASP A 90 -18.80 -20.59 -16.11
CA ASP A 90 -18.91 -22.05 -16.25
C ASP A 90 -17.62 -22.80 -15.92
N ASN A 91 -16.59 -22.08 -15.50
CA ASN A 91 -15.25 -22.56 -15.18
C ASN A 91 -14.52 -23.23 -16.37
N SER A 92 -14.89 -22.90 -17.61
CA SER A 92 -14.22 -23.40 -18.81
C SER A 92 -12.91 -22.67 -19.12
N ASP A 93 -12.78 -21.41 -18.71
CA ASP A 93 -11.63 -20.57 -19.00
C ASP A 93 -11.09 -19.91 -17.75
N LEU A 94 -9.76 -19.76 -17.72
CA LEU A 94 -8.99 -19.12 -16.66
C LEU A 94 -8.28 -17.89 -17.22
N CYS A 95 -8.32 -16.76 -16.53
CA CYS A 95 -7.42 -15.65 -16.77
C CYS A 95 -6.53 -15.37 -15.54
N TRP A 96 -5.38 -14.77 -15.76
CA TRP A 96 -4.44 -14.36 -14.71
C TRP A 96 -3.54 -13.22 -15.20
N ILE A 97 -2.85 -12.54 -14.28
CA ILE A 97 -1.71 -11.69 -14.60
C ILE A 97 -0.40 -12.35 -14.17
N GLN A 98 0.66 -12.04 -14.91
CA GLN A 98 2.03 -12.45 -14.58
C GLN A 98 3.02 -11.34 -14.92
N TRP A 99 4.18 -11.37 -14.27
CA TRP A 99 5.28 -10.47 -14.56
C TRP A 99 6.62 -11.07 -14.18
N ASN A 100 7.69 -10.45 -14.63
CA ASN A 100 9.06 -10.87 -14.38
C ASN A 100 9.91 -9.71 -13.89
N HIS A 101 10.93 -10.02 -13.12
CA HIS A 101 12.00 -9.08 -12.82
C HIS A 101 12.56 -8.42 -14.11
N PRO A 102 13.00 -7.15 -14.07
CA PRO A 102 13.10 -6.28 -12.88
C PRO A 102 11.80 -5.54 -12.53
N ASN A 103 10.70 -5.77 -13.25
CA ASN A 103 9.47 -5.01 -13.10
C ASN A 103 8.74 -5.30 -11.80
N MET A 104 8.22 -4.25 -11.18
CA MET A 104 7.18 -4.36 -10.17
C MET A 104 5.80 -4.44 -10.86
N PRO A 105 4.75 -4.95 -10.19
CA PRO A 105 3.44 -5.12 -10.84
C PRO A 105 2.76 -3.80 -11.25
N TRP A 106 3.21 -2.67 -10.73
CA TRP A 106 2.79 -1.33 -11.15
C TRP A 106 3.64 -0.71 -12.25
N ASP A 107 4.69 -1.42 -12.71
CA ASP A 107 5.51 -1.03 -13.86
C ASP A 107 5.07 -1.76 -15.12
N HIS A 108 5.10 -3.10 -15.09
CA HIS A 108 4.72 -3.92 -16.24
C HIS A 108 4.16 -5.28 -15.80
N THR A 109 3.01 -5.65 -16.35
CA THR A 109 2.38 -6.96 -16.18
C THR A 109 1.72 -7.42 -17.47
N GLU A 110 1.55 -8.72 -17.62
CA GLU A 110 0.88 -9.34 -18.77
C GLU A 110 -0.45 -9.98 -18.33
N LEU A 111 -1.48 -9.85 -19.17
CA LEU A 111 -2.77 -10.52 -19.01
C LEU A 111 -2.83 -11.76 -19.91
N TRP A 112 -3.07 -12.91 -19.31
CA TRP A 112 -3.15 -14.20 -19.98
C TRP A 112 -4.49 -14.88 -19.78
N THR A 113 -4.86 -15.74 -20.75
CA THR A 113 -5.98 -16.65 -20.66
C THR A 113 -5.61 -18.06 -21.10
N ALA A 114 -6.40 -19.03 -20.67
CA ALA A 114 -6.28 -20.43 -21.12
C ALA A 114 -7.59 -21.19 -20.89
N SER A 115 -7.79 -22.27 -21.65
CA SER A 115 -8.87 -23.21 -21.40
C SER A 115 -8.56 -24.05 -20.16
N ASN A 116 -9.54 -24.17 -19.26
CA ASN A 116 -9.44 -24.87 -17.98
C ASN A 116 -9.93 -26.31 -18.13
N GLU A 117 -9.00 -27.23 -18.30
CA GLU A 117 -9.29 -28.63 -18.50
C GLU A 117 -9.12 -29.47 -17.22
N LYS A 118 -9.68 -30.68 -17.19
CA LYS A 118 -9.59 -31.56 -16.01
C LYS A 118 -8.13 -31.89 -15.64
N ILE A 119 -7.27 -32.13 -16.64
CA ILE A 119 -5.87 -32.57 -16.45
C ILE A 119 -4.89 -31.40 -16.63
N GLY A 120 -5.32 -30.14 -16.49
CA GLY A 120 -4.43 -29.01 -16.63
C GLY A 120 -5.07 -27.83 -17.33
N ILE A 121 -4.27 -27.09 -18.08
CA ILE A 121 -4.73 -25.97 -18.90
C ILE A 121 -4.17 -26.08 -20.31
N THR A 122 -4.97 -25.66 -21.29
CA THR A 122 -4.61 -25.68 -22.72
C THR A 122 -4.85 -24.31 -23.34
N ASN A 123 -4.45 -24.11 -24.59
CA ASN A 123 -4.72 -22.90 -25.38
C ASN A 123 -4.29 -21.60 -24.69
N LYS A 124 -3.13 -21.62 -24.00
CA LYS A 124 -2.58 -20.40 -23.36
C LYS A 124 -2.36 -19.29 -24.37
N LYS A 125 -2.88 -18.10 -24.04
CA LYS A 125 -2.79 -16.93 -24.90
C LYS A 125 -2.55 -15.67 -24.07
N CYS A 126 -1.54 -14.87 -24.45
CA CYS A 126 -1.41 -13.50 -23.96
C CYS A 126 -2.45 -12.63 -24.69
N ILE A 127 -3.29 -11.96 -23.92
CA ILE A 127 -4.38 -11.11 -24.43
C ILE A 127 -3.82 -9.81 -25.00
N ILE A 128 -2.87 -9.22 -24.31
CA ILE A 128 -2.29 -7.95 -24.69
C ILE A 128 -0.89 -8.19 -25.22
N LYS A 129 -0.77 -8.09 -26.55
CA LYS A 129 0.47 -8.35 -27.29
C LYS A 129 1.35 -7.11 -27.42
N ASP A 130 0.85 -5.95 -27.04
CA ASP A 130 1.62 -4.72 -27.10
C ASP A 130 2.77 -4.78 -26.10
N LYS A 131 3.99 -4.53 -26.58
CA LYS A 131 5.20 -4.49 -25.77
C LYS A 131 5.36 -3.16 -25.00
N SER A 132 4.35 -2.29 -25.04
CA SER A 132 4.36 -1.06 -24.25
C SER A 132 4.41 -1.40 -22.77
N GLU A 133 5.23 -0.69 -22.02
CA GLU A 133 5.28 -0.79 -20.56
C GLU A 133 3.94 -0.33 -20.00
N GLN A 134 3.11 -1.28 -19.55
CA GLN A 134 1.83 -1.00 -18.93
C GLN A 134 1.61 -1.93 -17.73
N SER A 135 1.04 -1.38 -16.68
CA SER A 135 0.58 -2.12 -15.52
C SER A 135 -0.86 -2.54 -15.73
N ILE A 136 -1.09 -3.86 -15.81
CA ILE A 136 -2.42 -4.47 -15.89
C ILE A 136 -2.71 -5.14 -14.56
N THR A 137 -3.91 -4.93 -14.02
CA THR A 137 -4.29 -5.49 -12.72
C THR A 137 -5.77 -5.83 -12.66
N GLN A 138 -6.13 -6.65 -11.68
CA GLN A 138 -7.50 -6.99 -11.30
C GLN A 138 -8.38 -7.51 -12.46
N PRO A 139 -7.92 -8.48 -13.29
CA PRO A 139 -8.77 -9.06 -14.31
C PRO A 139 -9.97 -9.78 -13.68
N CYS A 140 -11.13 -9.67 -14.32
CA CYS A 140 -12.31 -10.43 -13.96
C CYS A 140 -13.19 -10.71 -15.19
N TRP A 141 -14.00 -11.76 -15.10
CA TRP A 141 -14.94 -12.13 -16.15
C TRP A 141 -16.33 -11.52 -15.91
N SER A 142 -16.98 -11.08 -16.99
CA SER A 142 -18.41 -10.79 -16.99
C SER A 142 -19.24 -12.07 -17.14
N SER A 143 -20.55 -11.98 -16.90
CA SER A 143 -21.51 -13.06 -17.18
C SER A 143 -21.58 -13.43 -18.68
N LYS A 144 -21.11 -12.56 -19.56
CA LYS A 144 -21.04 -12.74 -21.02
C LYS A 144 -19.71 -13.32 -21.51
N ASN A 145 -18.84 -13.79 -20.61
CA ASN A 145 -17.48 -14.28 -20.91
C ASN A 145 -16.56 -13.20 -21.55
N GLU A 146 -16.76 -11.93 -21.22
CA GLU A 146 -15.84 -10.86 -21.55
C GLU A 146 -14.84 -10.65 -20.40
N ILE A 147 -13.60 -10.24 -20.69
CA ILE A 147 -12.62 -9.95 -19.67
C ILE A 147 -12.55 -8.45 -19.43
N PHE A 148 -12.83 -8.04 -18.20
CA PHE A 148 -12.57 -6.68 -17.73
C PHE A 148 -11.24 -6.66 -16.96
N TYR A 149 -10.51 -5.57 -17.07
CA TYR A 149 -9.23 -5.38 -16.38
C TYR A 149 -8.93 -3.89 -16.23
N ILE A 150 -8.01 -3.54 -15.35
CA ILE A 150 -7.49 -2.19 -15.21
C ILE A 150 -6.12 -2.12 -15.87
N SER A 151 -5.84 -1.04 -16.62
CA SER A 151 -4.53 -0.76 -17.22
C SER A 151 -4.20 0.72 -17.14
N ASP A 152 -2.91 1.06 -16.97
CA ASP A 152 -2.39 2.43 -16.98
C ASP A 152 -1.89 2.87 -18.37
N ASN A 153 -2.28 2.16 -19.42
CA ASN A 153 -1.86 2.46 -20.79
C ASN A 153 -2.26 3.88 -21.28
N SER A 154 -3.36 4.42 -20.74
CA SER A 154 -3.83 5.78 -21.02
C SER A 154 -3.18 6.88 -20.16
N GLY A 155 -2.16 6.56 -19.36
CA GLY A 155 -1.56 7.46 -18.38
C GLY A 155 -2.23 7.43 -16.99
N TRP A 156 -3.33 6.73 -16.85
CA TRP A 156 -4.09 6.50 -15.62
C TRP A 156 -4.56 5.06 -15.58
N TRP A 157 -4.67 4.45 -14.42
CA TRP A 157 -5.28 3.12 -14.29
C TRP A 157 -6.77 3.19 -14.56
N ASN A 158 -7.14 3.03 -15.82
CA ASN A 158 -8.53 3.03 -16.30
C ASN A 158 -9.02 1.60 -16.54
N ILE A 159 -10.34 1.42 -16.67
CA ILE A 159 -11.01 0.13 -16.86
C ILE A 159 -11.19 -0.14 -18.34
N TYR A 160 -10.78 -1.33 -18.76
CA TYR A 160 -10.87 -1.83 -20.13
C TYR A 160 -11.68 -3.12 -20.18
N ARG A 161 -12.22 -3.42 -21.35
CA ARG A 161 -12.90 -4.67 -21.68
C ARG A 161 -12.25 -5.29 -22.90
N GLU A 162 -11.97 -6.59 -22.84
CA GLU A 162 -11.63 -7.43 -24.01
C GLU A 162 -12.79 -8.32 -24.37
N ASN A 163 -13.15 -8.31 -25.65
CA ASN A 163 -14.18 -9.18 -26.22
C ASN A 163 -13.76 -9.58 -27.64
N ASN A 164 -13.56 -10.88 -27.89
CA ASN A 164 -13.22 -11.45 -29.20
C ASN A 164 -12.04 -10.75 -29.91
N ASN A 165 -10.93 -10.51 -29.20
CA ASN A 165 -9.73 -9.80 -29.64
C ASN A 165 -9.92 -8.28 -29.90
N SER A 166 -11.05 -7.71 -29.52
CA SER A 166 -11.30 -6.27 -29.52
C SER A 166 -11.13 -5.72 -28.11
N ILE A 167 -10.27 -4.71 -27.93
CA ILE A 167 -10.04 -4.04 -26.67
C ILE A 167 -10.74 -2.69 -26.70
N GLN A 168 -11.57 -2.44 -25.71
CA GLN A 168 -12.30 -1.18 -25.54
C GLN A 168 -11.96 -0.59 -24.17
N GLN A 169 -11.59 0.68 -24.14
CA GLN A 169 -11.54 1.45 -22.90
C GLN A 169 -12.95 1.85 -22.48
N ILE A 170 -13.45 1.26 -21.40
CA ILE A 170 -14.80 1.49 -20.87
C ILE A 170 -14.85 2.80 -20.09
N VAL A 171 -13.84 3.01 -19.26
CA VAL A 171 -13.69 4.25 -18.48
C VAL A 171 -12.52 5.04 -19.05
N LYS A 172 -12.78 6.32 -19.40
CA LYS A 172 -11.75 7.26 -19.85
C LYS A 172 -11.78 8.48 -18.94
N SER A 173 -10.81 8.56 -18.03
CA SER A 173 -10.73 9.69 -17.10
C SER A 173 -9.30 9.89 -16.60
N ASN A 174 -9.04 11.07 -16.03
CA ASN A 174 -7.77 11.41 -15.39
C ASN A 174 -7.81 11.06 -13.88
N HIS A 175 -8.18 9.80 -13.57
CA HIS A 175 -8.22 9.25 -12.22
C HIS A 175 -7.71 7.81 -12.25
N ASP A 176 -7.09 7.36 -11.16
CA ASP A 176 -6.69 5.97 -11.00
C ASP A 176 -7.84 5.14 -10.40
N TYR A 177 -8.15 4.02 -11.03
CA TYR A 177 -9.15 3.02 -10.59
C TYR A 177 -8.47 1.81 -9.92
N ALA A 178 -7.19 1.89 -9.64
CA ALA A 178 -6.42 0.88 -8.92
C ALA A 178 -5.40 1.52 -7.98
N GLU A 179 -4.99 0.73 -7.00
CA GLU A 179 -3.83 0.97 -6.14
C GLU A 179 -2.67 0.07 -6.56
N PRO A 180 -1.41 0.41 -6.23
CA PRO A 180 -0.28 -0.48 -6.44
C PRO A 180 -0.51 -1.85 -5.78
N PHE A 181 -0.23 -2.90 -6.51
CA PHE A 181 -0.48 -4.28 -6.08
C PHE A 181 0.61 -4.76 -5.10
N TRP A 182 0.50 -4.36 -3.84
CA TRP A 182 1.36 -4.82 -2.76
C TRP A 182 0.86 -6.12 -2.10
N GLN A 183 -0.42 -6.41 -2.20
CA GLN A 183 -1.07 -7.49 -1.48
C GLN A 183 -2.14 -8.17 -2.34
N PHE A 184 -2.29 -9.48 -2.19
CA PHE A 184 -3.38 -10.22 -2.79
C PHE A 184 -4.74 -9.79 -2.24
N GLY A 185 -5.79 -9.98 -3.05
CA GLY A 185 -7.17 -9.68 -2.66
C GLY A 185 -7.59 -8.21 -2.84
N THR A 186 -6.74 -7.36 -3.44
CA THR A 186 -7.14 -6.01 -3.82
C THR A 186 -8.19 -6.06 -4.92
N ALA A 187 -9.29 -5.32 -4.75
CA ALA A 187 -10.34 -5.16 -5.75
C ALA A 187 -10.91 -3.74 -5.64
N ASN A 188 -10.81 -2.98 -6.74
CA ASN A 188 -11.30 -1.61 -6.82
C ASN A 188 -12.53 -1.48 -7.73
N TYR A 189 -12.93 -2.52 -8.42
CA TYR A 189 -14.16 -2.56 -9.21
C TYR A 189 -14.77 -3.96 -9.21
N CYS A 190 -16.04 -4.04 -9.56
CA CYS A 190 -16.72 -5.30 -9.88
C CYS A 190 -17.68 -5.09 -11.06
N VAL A 191 -17.88 -6.16 -11.84
CA VAL A 191 -18.78 -6.17 -12.99
C VAL A 191 -20.14 -6.71 -12.55
N LEU A 192 -21.21 -5.98 -12.88
CA LEU A 192 -22.60 -6.35 -12.60
C LEU A 192 -23.12 -7.33 -13.67
N ASP A 193 -24.31 -7.92 -13.44
CA ASP A 193 -24.93 -8.85 -14.42
C ASP A 193 -25.34 -8.15 -15.73
N SER A 194 -25.62 -6.84 -15.68
CA SER A 194 -25.82 -5.98 -16.86
C SER A 194 -24.54 -5.75 -17.67
N SER A 195 -23.37 -6.11 -17.16
CA SER A 195 -22.03 -5.72 -17.59
C SER A 195 -21.65 -4.28 -17.22
N ASP A 196 -22.49 -3.54 -16.51
CA ASP A 196 -22.09 -2.26 -15.92
C ASP A 196 -21.09 -2.49 -14.78
N ILE A 197 -20.40 -1.42 -14.38
CA ILE A 197 -19.28 -1.51 -13.46
C ILE A 197 -19.54 -0.63 -12.25
N CYS A 198 -19.39 -1.20 -11.05
CA CYS A 198 -19.19 -0.44 -9.82
C CYS A 198 -17.68 -0.30 -9.59
N PHE A 199 -17.21 0.86 -9.18
CA PHE A 199 -15.79 1.12 -9.01
C PHE A 199 -15.46 2.07 -7.86
N PHE A 200 -14.20 2.03 -7.45
CA PHE A 200 -13.56 3.11 -6.69
C PHE A 200 -12.53 3.80 -7.57
N ARG A 201 -12.43 5.12 -7.47
CA ARG A 201 -11.42 5.92 -8.16
C ARG A 201 -10.75 6.89 -7.20
N SER A 202 -9.49 7.23 -7.47
CA SER A 202 -8.79 8.27 -6.73
C SER A 202 -9.19 9.66 -7.20
N ASP A 203 -9.32 10.59 -6.27
CA ASP A 203 -9.47 12.02 -6.53
C ASP A 203 -8.83 12.81 -5.38
N ASP A 204 -7.85 13.66 -5.68
CA ASP A 204 -7.12 14.49 -4.70
C ASP A 204 -6.67 13.72 -3.44
N GLY A 205 -6.08 12.51 -3.62
CA GLY A 205 -5.62 11.65 -2.54
C GLY A 205 -6.75 10.99 -1.73
N SER A 206 -8.00 11.16 -2.13
CA SER A 206 -9.18 10.47 -1.60
C SER A 206 -9.70 9.45 -2.61
N TRP A 207 -10.60 8.58 -2.18
CA TRP A 207 -11.28 7.62 -3.03
C TRP A 207 -12.77 7.90 -3.07
N GLU A 208 -13.33 7.83 -4.26
CA GLU A 208 -14.75 8.00 -4.54
C GLU A 208 -15.38 6.70 -5.02
N PHE A 209 -16.65 6.52 -4.78
CA PHE A 209 -17.44 5.42 -5.29
C PHE A 209 -18.25 5.85 -6.50
N GLY A 210 -18.36 4.99 -7.51
CA GLY A 210 -19.14 5.33 -8.70
C GLY A 210 -19.53 4.11 -9.55
N PHE A 211 -20.24 4.44 -10.63
CA PHE A 211 -20.74 3.51 -11.63
C PHE A 211 -20.33 3.96 -13.02
N ALA A 212 -20.06 2.99 -13.88
CA ALA A 212 -19.88 3.21 -15.30
C ALA A 212 -20.77 2.26 -16.09
N SER A 213 -21.47 2.77 -17.10
CA SER A 213 -22.16 1.94 -18.06
C SER A 213 -21.17 1.37 -19.07
N SER A 214 -21.25 0.07 -19.34
CA SER A 214 -20.39 -0.59 -20.32
C SER A 214 -20.70 -0.19 -21.77
N ASP A 215 -21.89 0.34 -22.03
CA ASP A 215 -22.38 0.63 -23.39
C ASP A 215 -22.39 2.13 -23.72
N SER A 216 -22.50 3.02 -22.73
CA SER A 216 -22.69 4.46 -22.96
C SER A 216 -21.50 5.33 -22.58
N SER A 217 -20.40 4.76 -22.06
CA SER A 217 -19.25 5.49 -21.52
C SER A 217 -19.63 6.54 -20.45
N SER A 218 -20.84 6.46 -19.89
CA SER A 218 -21.30 7.36 -18.84
C SER A 218 -20.71 6.93 -17.50
N ILE A 219 -20.17 7.91 -16.77
CA ILE A 219 -19.61 7.72 -15.43
C ILE A 219 -20.45 8.54 -14.47
N LYS A 220 -20.93 7.91 -13.41
CA LYS A 220 -21.62 8.56 -12.30
C LYS A 220 -20.85 8.31 -11.02
N VAL A 221 -20.53 9.38 -10.30
CA VAL A 221 -19.86 9.32 -8.99
C VAL A 221 -20.88 9.67 -7.91
N GLU A 222 -20.91 8.86 -6.86
CA GLU A 222 -21.84 9.05 -5.76
C GLU A 222 -21.17 9.87 -4.63
N GLN A 223 -21.90 10.88 -4.18
CA GLN A 223 -21.48 11.69 -3.04
C GLN A 223 -21.74 10.92 -1.74
N THR A 224 -20.69 10.68 -0.99
CA THR A 224 -20.75 9.96 0.30
C THR A 224 -19.87 10.63 1.34
N ASP A 225 -20.07 10.29 2.63
CA ASP A 225 -19.19 10.72 3.72
C ASP A 225 -17.90 9.87 3.83
N TYR A 226 -17.65 8.96 2.89
CA TYR A 226 -16.47 8.11 2.86
C TYR A 226 -15.45 8.66 1.87
N THR A 227 -14.18 8.52 2.22
CA THR A 227 -13.03 9.00 1.43
C THR A 227 -11.99 7.92 1.17
N SER A 228 -12.30 6.70 1.59
CA SER A 228 -11.46 5.51 1.30
C SER A 228 -12.35 4.29 1.20
N TYR A 229 -12.11 3.48 0.18
CA TYR A 229 -12.83 2.25 -0.10
C TYR A 229 -11.85 1.13 -0.42
N LYS A 230 -12.19 -0.10 -0.03
CA LYS A 230 -11.37 -1.29 -0.29
C LYS A 230 -12.22 -2.51 -0.54
N SER A 231 -11.66 -3.46 -1.27
CA SER A 231 -12.20 -4.83 -1.40
C SER A 231 -13.65 -4.88 -1.85
N ILE A 232 -13.94 -4.26 -3.00
CA ILE A 232 -15.27 -4.34 -3.60
C ILE A 232 -15.58 -5.79 -4.01
N CYS A 233 -16.76 -6.27 -3.70
CA CYS A 233 -17.24 -7.56 -4.18
C CYS A 233 -18.75 -7.52 -4.41
N LYS A 234 -19.21 -8.30 -5.40
CA LYS A 234 -20.62 -8.50 -5.69
C LYS A 234 -21.11 -9.80 -5.06
N HIS A 235 -22.24 -9.77 -4.41
CA HIS A 235 -22.99 -10.95 -4.00
C HIS A 235 -24.48 -10.77 -4.31
N ARG A 236 -25.04 -11.61 -5.18
CA ARG A 236 -26.40 -11.47 -5.71
C ARG A 236 -26.62 -10.06 -6.31
N ASN A 237 -27.61 -9.32 -5.85
CA ASN A 237 -27.95 -7.98 -6.35
C ASN A 237 -27.33 -6.85 -5.51
N GLU A 238 -26.40 -7.16 -4.62
CA GLU A 238 -25.73 -6.17 -3.80
C GLU A 238 -24.22 -6.17 -4.03
N VAL A 239 -23.64 -5.01 -3.95
CA VAL A 239 -22.19 -4.78 -3.96
C VAL A 239 -21.75 -4.43 -2.54
N TYR A 240 -20.70 -5.06 -2.06
CA TYR A 240 -20.13 -4.87 -0.72
C TYR A 240 -18.75 -4.25 -0.81
N ALA A 241 -18.41 -3.45 0.19
CA ALA A 241 -17.09 -2.86 0.33
C ALA A 241 -16.74 -2.57 1.79
N ILE A 242 -15.45 -2.36 2.06
CA ILE A 242 -14.97 -1.73 3.28
C ILE A 242 -14.81 -0.25 2.98
N ALA A 243 -15.49 0.61 3.72
CA ALA A 243 -15.44 2.06 3.55
C ALA A 243 -15.02 2.77 4.83
N SER A 244 -14.31 3.88 4.72
CA SER A 244 -13.97 4.76 5.85
C SER A 244 -13.94 6.22 5.40
N GLY A 245 -14.23 7.13 6.31
CA GLY A 245 -14.23 8.57 6.04
C GLY A 245 -13.47 9.36 7.10
N PRO A 246 -13.36 10.68 6.97
CA PRO A 246 -12.62 11.51 7.92
C PRO A 246 -13.16 11.44 9.36
N LEU A 247 -14.46 11.20 9.50
CA LEU A 247 -15.17 11.10 10.78
C LEU A 247 -15.76 9.70 11.02
N LYS A 248 -15.55 8.79 10.08
CA LYS A 248 -16.09 7.42 10.13
C LYS A 248 -14.94 6.41 10.11
N PRO A 249 -14.87 5.51 11.09
CA PRO A 249 -13.95 4.38 11.05
C PRO A 249 -14.28 3.43 9.90
N GLN A 250 -13.47 2.39 9.71
CA GLN A 250 -13.77 1.37 8.72
C GLN A 250 -15.07 0.63 9.05
N GLU A 251 -15.98 0.58 8.10
CA GLU A 251 -17.27 -0.10 8.15
C GLU A 251 -17.43 -1.03 6.96
N ILE A 252 -18.20 -2.11 7.08
CA ILE A 252 -18.66 -2.87 5.91
C ILE A 252 -19.96 -2.23 5.44
N VAL A 253 -19.97 -1.87 4.17
CA VAL A 253 -21.12 -1.22 3.53
C VAL A 253 -21.62 -2.06 2.36
N SER A 254 -22.88 -1.89 1.99
CA SER A 254 -23.43 -2.44 0.74
C SER A 254 -24.23 -1.42 -0.03
N PHE A 255 -24.34 -1.66 -1.33
CA PHE A 255 -25.13 -0.89 -2.27
C PHE A 255 -26.04 -1.87 -3.02
N ASP A 256 -27.30 -1.52 -3.22
CA ASP A 256 -28.21 -2.26 -4.09
C ASP A 256 -28.24 -1.69 -5.53
N SER A 257 -29.05 -2.26 -6.41
CA SER A 257 -29.20 -1.81 -7.79
C SER A 257 -29.70 -0.36 -7.92
N ASP A 258 -30.39 0.15 -6.91
CA ASP A 258 -30.93 1.51 -6.86
C ASP A 258 -29.97 2.49 -6.17
N LEU A 259 -28.73 2.03 -5.87
CA LEU A 259 -27.67 2.78 -5.21
C LEU A 259 -27.98 3.15 -3.76
N ASN A 260 -28.93 2.46 -3.13
CA ASN A 260 -29.19 2.67 -1.72
C ASN A 260 -28.02 2.15 -0.89
N PHE A 261 -27.41 3.05 -0.16
CA PHE A 261 -26.25 2.78 0.70
C PHE A 261 -26.70 2.26 2.07
N ARG A 262 -26.10 1.14 2.54
CA ARG A 262 -26.42 0.55 3.84
C ARG A 262 -25.14 0.13 4.58
N THR A 263 -25.02 0.53 5.83
CA THR A 263 -23.99 -0.03 6.71
C THR A 263 -24.40 -1.43 7.14
N ARG A 264 -23.59 -2.42 6.83
CA ARG A 264 -23.80 -3.84 7.17
C ARG A 264 -23.12 -4.24 8.47
N TYR A 265 -21.97 -3.68 8.72
CA TYR A 265 -21.23 -3.90 9.95
C TYR A 265 -20.48 -2.64 10.36
N LYS A 266 -20.63 -2.27 11.61
CA LYS A 266 -19.92 -1.19 12.25
C LYS A 266 -19.15 -1.77 13.44
N PRO A 267 -17.81 -1.68 13.46
CA PRO A 267 -17.05 -2.19 14.59
C PRO A 267 -17.38 -1.41 15.87
N ASN A 268 -17.41 -2.12 17.00
CA ASN A 268 -17.48 -1.47 18.30
C ASN A 268 -16.19 -0.72 18.56
N ILE A 269 -16.22 0.59 18.38
CA ILE A 269 -15.08 1.45 18.58
C ILE A 269 -15.23 2.19 19.89
N ILE A 270 -14.09 2.51 20.50
CA ILE A 270 -14.01 3.43 21.62
C ILE A 270 -14.75 4.72 21.24
N LYS A 271 -15.64 5.19 22.11
CA LYS A 271 -16.32 6.47 21.95
C LYS A 271 -15.26 7.58 21.88
N PHE A 272 -15.25 8.32 20.81
CA PHE A 272 -14.43 9.51 20.65
C PHE A 272 -15.32 10.72 20.39
N ASN A 273 -14.86 11.89 20.80
CA ASN A 273 -15.58 13.13 20.52
C ASN A 273 -15.25 13.58 19.10
N ILE A 274 -16.24 13.65 18.24
CA ILE A 274 -16.08 14.10 16.85
C ILE A 274 -15.54 15.54 16.74
N ASN A 275 -15.77 16.36 17.78
CA ASN A 275 -15.24 17.72 17.83
C ASN A 275 -13.72 17.78 18.04
N ASP A 276 -13.10 16.67 18.46
CA ASP A 276 -11.65 16.54 18.62
C ASP A 276 -10.96 16.00 17.38
N ILE A 277 -11.73 15.66 16.33
CA ILE A 277 -11.18 15.10 15.09
C ILE A 277 -10.76 16.21 14.14
N SER A 278 -9.49 16.27 13.83
CA SER A 278 -8.94 17.09 12.77
C SER A 278 -9.15 16.42 11.41
N ILE A 279 -9.75 17.12 10.46
CA ILE A 279 -9.98 16.64 9.09
C ILE A 279 -8.87 17.20 8.20
N GLY A 280 -8.22 16.33 7.44
CA GLY A 280 -7.15 16.73 6.52
C GLY A 280 -7.65 17.65 5.40
N GLU A 281 -7.02 18.81 5.28
CA GLU A 281 -7.22 19.72 4.16
C GLU A 281 -6.31 19.31 3.01
N SER A 282 -6.87 19.02 1.81
CA SER A 282 -6.10 18.76 0.60
C SER A 282 -5.42 20.05 0.13
N ASN A 283 -4.13 19.99 -0.11
CA ASN A 283 -3.33 21.12 -0.57
C ASN A 283 -2.35 20.69 -1.66
N TYR A 284 -2.19 21.53 -2.68
CA TYR A 284 -1.10 21.44 -3.64
C TYR A 284 -0.12 22.56 -3.41
N TYR A 285 1.16 22.25 -3.46
CA TYR A 285 2.24 23.22 -3.33
C TYR A 285 3.32 23.03 -4.40
N PRO A 286 3.97 24.15 -4.83
CA PRO A 286 5.05 24.04 -5.80
C PRO A 286 6.31 23.47 -5.14
N SER A 287 6.89 22.44 -5.77
CA SER A 287 8.18 21.86 -5.44
C SER A 287 9.27 22.33 -6.41
N SER A 288 10.39 21.59 -6.47
CA SER A 288 11.45 21.87 -7.42
C SER A 288 10.91 21.88 -8.87
N ASN A 289 11.45 22.75 -9.71
CA ASN A 289 11.04 22.93 -11.12
C ASN A 289 9.58 23.41 -11.30
N GLY A 290 8.92 23.88 -10.23
CA GLY A 290 7.52 24.34 -10.29
C GLY A 290 6.48 23.21 -10.37
N GLU A 291 6.89 21.96 -10.22
CA GLU A 291 5.98 20.81 -10.18
C GLU A 291 5.11 20.85 -8.93
N LEU A 292 3.82 20.53 -9.10
CA LEU A 292 2.89 20.48 -7.99
C LEU A 292 2.99 19.15 -7.23
N VAL A 293 2.99 19.25 -5.90
CA VAL A 293 3.02 18.14 -4.97
C VAL A 293 1.83 18.25 -4.03
N HIS A 294 1.22 17.12 -3.73
CA HIS A 294 0.04 17.04 -2.88
C HIS A 294 0.40 16.74 -1.43
N ALA A 295 -0.33 17.35 -0.47
CA ALA A 295 -0.26 17.00 0.94
C ALA A 295 -1.61 17.24 1.64
N PHE A 296 -1.88 16.45 2.69
CA PHE A 296 -2.94 16.75 3.65
C PHE A 296 -2.38 17.51 4.83
N TYR A 297 -2.99 18.67 5.14
CA TYR A 297 -2.71 19.43 6.34
C TYR A 297 -3.80 19.20 7.39
N TYR A 298 -3.39 18.79 8.57
CA TYR A 298 -4.25 18.60 9.75
C TYR A 298 -3.87 19.64 10.80
N SER A 299 -4.79 20.56 11.09
CA SER A 299 -4.60 21.53 12.19
C SER A 299 -4.76 20.85 13.56
N PRO A 300 -4.13 21.38 14.62
CA PRO A 300 -4.45 20.97 15.97
C PRO A 300 -5.95 21.12 16.26
N LYS A 301 -6.53 20.17 16.96
CA LYS A 301 -7.95 20.22 17.32
C LYS A 301 -8.24 19.46 18.61
N ASN A 302 -8.73 20.21 19.62
CA ASN A 302 -9.16 19.66 20.90
C ASN A 302 -10.28 20.55 21.47
N SER A 303 -11.44 19.98 21.77
CA SER A 303 -12.61 20.73 22.25
C SER A 303 -12.50 21.22 23.71
N GLN A 304 -11.53 20.70 24.46
CA GLN A 304 -11.32 21.05 25.87
C GLN A 304 -10.21 22.09 26.08
N TYR A 305 -9.37 22.32 25.07
CA TYR A 305 -8.23 23.22 25.16
C TYR A 305 -8.24 24.20 23.98
N ILE A 306 -8.01 25.47 24.28
CA ILE A 306 -7.88 26.55 23.31
C ILE A 306 -6.49 27.13 23.49
N ASP A 307 -5.76 27.31 22.38
CA ASP A 307 -4.52 28.04 22.39
C ASP A 307 -4.82 29.54 22.30
N ASN A 308 -4.42 30.28 23.33
CA ASN A 308 -4.54 31.75 23.41
C ASN A 308 -3.23 32.45 23.07
N SER A 309 -2.14 31.73 22.76
CA SER A 309 -0.82 32.29 22.55
C SER A 309 -0.65 32.95 21.17
N CYS A 310 -1.52 32.68 20.23
CA CYS A 310 -1.35 33.03 18.81
C CYS A 310 -0.06 32.47 18.18
N GLU A 311 0.57 31.47 18.82
CA GLU A 311 1.72 30.78 18.28
C GLU A 311 1.33 29.79 17.19
N LEU A 312 2.19 29.61 16.20
CA LEU A 312 2.01 28.57 15.21
C LEU A 312 2.33 27.19 15.83
N PRO A 313 1.62 26.12 15.47
CA PRO A 313 1.82 24.83 16.09
C PRO A 313 3.14 24.16 15.66
N PRO A 314 3.79 23.40 16.59
CA PRO A 314 4.82 22.45 16.17
C PRO A 314 4.21 21.47 15.17
N THR A 315 4.96 21.08 14.13
CA THR A 315 4.40 20.36 13.00
C THR A 315 5.16 19.09 12.70
N ILE A 316 4.42 17.97 12.59
CA ILE A 316 4.95 16.66 12.21
C ILE A 316 4.75 16.45 10.72
N PHE A 317 5.84 16.29 9.98
CA PHE A 317 5.85 15.90 8.57
C PHE A 317 5.83 14.39 8.50
N LEU A 318 4.76 13.82 7.95
CA LEU A 318 4.62 12.39 7.75
C LEU A 318 5.09 11.99 6.37
N CYS A 319 5.94 10.97 6.31
CA CYS A 319 6.42 10.32 5.09
C CYS A 319 5.86 8.91 5.05
N HIS A 320 4.99 8.62 4.08
CA HIS A 320 4.45 7.28 3.91
C HIS A 320 5.51 6.29 3.44
N GLY A 321 5.29 5.00 3.72
CA GLY A 321 6.11 3.90 3.22
C GLY A 321 5.75 3.53 1.78
N GLY A 322 6.36 2.46 1.30
CA GLY A 322 6.20 1.95 -0.05
C GLY A 322 7.55 1.88 -0.76
N PRO A 323 8.05 2.93 -1.44
CA PRO A 323 7.54 4.30 -1.57
C PRO A 323 6.36 4.47 -2.53
N THR A 324 6.08 3.49 -3.41
CA THR A 324 4.93 3.51 -4.32
C THR A 324 3.63 3.22 -3.54
N SER A 325 3.11 4.23 -2.86
CA SER A 325 1.91 4.21 -2.04
C SER A 325 1.32 5.62 -1.96
N ALA A 326 0.36 5.89 -1.08
CA ALA A 326 -0.14 7.23 -0.83
C ALA A 326 -0.71 7.38 0.58
N ALA A 327 -0.66 8.59 1.10
CA ALA A 327 -1.47 9.04 2.23
C ALA A 327 -2.93 9.26 1.79
N ASN A 328 -3.87 9.06 2.70
CA ASN A 328 -5.29 9.36 2.49
C ASN A 328 -5.88 10.05 3.72
N ARG A 329 -6.99 10.75 3.55
CA ARG A 329 -7.62 11.53 4.64
C ARG A 329 -8.70 10.79 5.43
N SER A 330 -8.78 9.48 5.37
CA SER A 330 -9.70 8.73 6.23
C SER A 330 -9.27 8.81 7.70
N LEU A 331 -10.21 8.54 8.61
CA LEU A 331 -9.96 8.61 10.05
C LEU A 331 -8.75 7.76 10.47
N ASN A 332 -7.70 8.43 10.89
CA ASN A 332 -6.47 7.82 11.36
C ASN A 332 -6.19 8.26 12.81
N PHE A 333 -6.42 7.38 13.77
CA PHE A 333 -6.22 7.70 15.19
C PHE A 333 -4.77 8.02 15.56
N LYS A 334 -3.78 7.61 14.77
CA LYS A 334 -2.38 8.03 14.99
C LYS A 334 -2.20 9.51 14.67
N ILE A 335 -2.85 10.03 13.61
CA ILE A 335 -2.87 11.46 13.30
C ILE A 335 -3.64 12.21 14.39
N GLN A 336 -4.82 11.70 14.81
CA GLN A 336 -5.63 12.32 15.84
C GLN A 336 -4.93 12.35 17.21
N PHE A 337 -4.05 11.39 17.49
CA PHE A 337 -3.22 11.41 18.69
C PHE A 337 -2.34 12.66 18.75
N TRP A 338 -1.79 13.10 17.63
CA TRP A 338 -0.95 14.29 17.53
C TRP A 338 -1.79 15.56 17.52
N THR A 339 -2.81 15.63 16.69
CA THR A 339 -3.61 16.85 16.53
C THR A 339 -4.36 17.23 17.80
N SER A 340 -4.84 16.24 18.58
CA SER A 340 -5.48 16.48 19.89
C SER A 340 -4.50 16.95 20.99
N ARG A 341 -3.18 16.94 20.71
CA ARG A 341 -2.11 17.37 21.63
C ARG A 341 -1.38 18.62 21.18
N GLY A 342 -1.98 19.40 20.27
CA GLY A 342 -1.45 20.68 19.82
C GLY A 342 -0.45 20.62 18.67
N PHE A 343 -0.20 19.45 18.08
CA PHE A 343 0.63 19.33 16.89
C PHE A 343 -0.20 19.49 15.62
N ALA A 344 0.30 20.24 14.64
CA ALA A 344 -0.15 20.10 13.27
C ALA A 344 0.51 18.87 12.61
N VAL A 345 -0.15 18.31 11.60
CA VAL A 345 0.40 17.19 10.81
C VAL A 345 0.33 17.54 9.33
N LEU A 346 1.44 17.35 8.62
CA LEU A 346 1.53 17.37 7.17
C LEU A 346 1.78 15.95 6.67
N ASP A 347 0.79 15.34 6.04
CA ASP A 347 0.88 13.99 5.46
C ASP A 347 1.12 14.13 3.96
N ILE A 348 2.35 13.88 3.52
CA ILE A 348 2.85 14.30 2.22
C ILE A 348 2.77 13.16 1.21
N ASN A 349 2.09 13.40 0.09
CA ASN A 349 2.11 12.57 -1.09
C ASN A 349 3.22 13.09 -2.03
N TYR A 350 4.48 12.80 -1.68
CA TYR A 350 5.65 13.21 -2.47
C TYR A 350 5.61 12.64 -3.89
N ARG A 351 6.35 13.23 -4.83
CA ARG A 351 6.48 12.73 -6.20
C ARG A 351 6.85 11.24 -6.19
N GLY A 352 6.09 10.43 -6.93
CA GLY A 352 6.14 8.98 -6.87
C GLY A 352 4.99 8.33 -6.12
N SER A 353 4.18 9.10 -5.38
CA SER A 353 2.97 8.57 -4.74
C SER A 353 1.94 8.13 -5.77
N SER A 354 1.12 7.13 -5.40
CA SER A 354 0.05 6.59 -6.23
C SER A 354 -1.26 7.38 -6.09
N GLY A 355 -2.19 7.19 -7.04
CA GLY A 355 -3.49 7.87 -7.04
C GLY A 355 -3.48 9.23 -7.73
N PHE A 356 -2.37 9.59 -8.39
CA PHE A 356 -2.15 10.83 -9.12
C PHE A 356 -1.72 10.57 -10.60
N GLY A 357 -1.98 9.37 -11.10
CA GLY A 357 -1.65 8.93 -12.44
C GLY A 357 -0.23 8.34 -12.60
N LYS A 358 -0.01 7.72 -13.76
CA LYS A 358 1.25 7.03 -14.11
C LYS A 358 2.45 7.96 -14.10
N GLU A 359 2.29 9.17 -14.65
CA GLU A 359 3.38 10.15 -14.74
C GLU A 359 3.85 10.56 -13.34
N TYR A 360 2.92 10.90 -12.44
CA TYR A 360 3.28 11.27 -11.06
C TYR A 360 3.96 10.11 -10.33
N ARG A 361 3.42 8.90 -10.45
CA ARG A 361 4.01 7.68 -9.88
C ARG A 361 5.42 7.41 -10.41
N ALA A 362 5.65 7.63 -11.70
CA ALA A 362 6.93 7.39 -12.35
C ALA A 362 8.02 8.42 -11.99
N ARG A 363 7.67 9.58 -11.44
CA ARG A 363 8.66 10.63 -11.09
C ARG A 363 9.71 10.17 -10.09
N LEU A 364 9.41 9.18 -9.26
CA LEU A 364 10.37 8.65 -8.31
C LEU A 364 11.39 7.68 -8.94
N LYS A 365 11.15 7.17 -10.17
CA LYS A 365 12.11 6.32 -10.87
C LYS A 365 13.45 7.05 -11.02
N ASN A 366 14.53 6.40 -10.58
CA ASN A 366 15.89 6.94 -10.47
C ASN A 366 16.04 8.19 -9.57
N ASN A 367 15.00 8.60 -8.82
CA ASN A 367 14.98 9.85 -8.04
C ASN A 367 14.63 9.65 -6.56
N TRP A 368 14.49 8.42 -6.07
CA TRP A 368 14.27 8.17 -4.64
C TRP A 368 15.47 8.60 -3.82
N GLY A 369 15.22 9.29 -2.70
CA GLY A 369 16.25 9.95 -1.90
C GLY A 369 16.65 11.34 -2.46
N ILE A 370 15.97 11.81 -3.52
CA ILE A 370 16.14 13.14 -4.10
C ILE A 370 14.80 13.89 -4.10
N PHE A 371 13.82 13.39 -4.86
CA PHE A 371 12.56 14.12 -5.05
C PHE A 371 11.67 14.10 -3.80
N ASP A 372 11.62 12.99 -3.09
CA ASP A 372 10.94 12.89 -1.81
C ASP A 372 11.48 13.90 -0.79
N ILE A 373 12.80 14.10 -0.72
CA ILE A 373 13.45 15.09 0.17
C ILE A 373 13.19 16.52 -0.29
N GLN A 374 13.28 16.78 -1.59
CA GLN A 374 12.97 18.10 -2.15
C GLN A 374 11.53 18.52 -1.86
N ASP A 375 10.58 17.58 -2.01
CA ASP A 375 9.16 17.83 -1.78
C ASP A 375 8.88 18.17 -0.32
N ILE A 376 9.53 17.49 0.62
CA ILE A 376 9.46 17.80 2.06
C ILE A 376 10.02 19.20 2.34
N HIS A 377 11.17 19.55 1.76
CA HIS A 377 11.76 20.86 1.92
C HIS A 377 10.84 21.98 1.41
N HIS A 378 10.24 21.79 0.23
CA HIS A 378 9.32 22.77 -0.35
C HIS A 378 7.99 22.83 0.42
N ALA A 379 7.51 21.70 0.98
CA ALA A 379 6.37 21.72 1.90
C ALA A 379 6.63 22.62 3.10
N ALA A 380 7.79 22.49 3.75
CA ALA A 380 8.15 23.35 4.88
C ALA A 380 8.17 24.84 4.51
N LYS A 381 8.74 25.19 3.36
CA LYS A 381 8.74 26.56 2.85
C LYS A 381 7.33 27.09 2.59
N TYR A 382 6.53 26.31 1.87
CA TYR A 382 5.17 26.70 1.47
C TYR A 382 4.26 26.90 2.68
N PHE A 383 4.14 25.91 3.57
CA PHE A 383 3.24 26.00 4.72
C PHE A 383 3.69 27.03 5.75
N SER A 384 5.00 27.26 5.89
CA SER A 384 5.53 28.36 6.69
C SER A 384 5.16 29.75 6.09
N SER A 385 5.28 29.92 4.76
CA SER A 385 4.88 31.17 4.08
C SER A 385 3.38 31.46 4.19
N LYS A 386 2.56 30.42 4.42
CA LYS A 386 1.11 30.55 4.66
C LYS A 386 0.77 30.72 6.16
N SER A 387 1.76 30.86 7.03
CA SER A 387 1.56 30.95 8.49
C SER A 387 0.75 29.79 9.06
N LYS A 388 0.91 28.58 8.51
CA LYS A 388 0.24 27.36 8.99
C LYS A 388 1.10 26.55 9.96
N ILE A 389 2.44 26.70 9.90
CA ILE A 389 3.40 25.95 10.70
C ILE A 389 4.49 26.84 11.28
N ASP A 390 5.00 26.45 12.45
CA ASP A 390 6.21 27.03 13.01
C ASP A 390 7.44 26.32 12.44
N LYS A 391 8.19 27.01 11.56
CA LYS A 391 9.40 26.46 10.94
C LYS A 391 10.52 26.13 11.93
N SER A 392 10.49 26.71 13.14
CA SER A 392 11.47 26.44 14.20
C SER A 392 11.16 25.18 15.01
N ARG A 393 9.93 24.64 14.88
CA ARG A 393 9.43 23.44 15.59
C ARG A 393 8.92 22.36 14.63
N CYS A 394 9.64 22.16 13.52
CA CYS A 394 9.35 21.08 12.56
C CYS A 394 9.95 19.75 13.03
N ILE A 395 9.18 18.71 12.88
CA ILE A 395 9.50 17.30 13.20
C ILE A 395 9.26 16.46 11.96
N ILE A 396 10.07 15.44 11.70
CA ILE A 396 9.84 14.52 10.59
C ILE A 396 9.63 13.10 11.12
N ARG A 397 8.67 12.38 10.56
CA ARG A 397 8.27 11.04 10.97
C ARG A 397 7.96 10.15 9.77
N GLY A 398 8.47 8.93 9.76
CA GLY A 398 8.17 7.99 8.69
C GLY A 398 8.47 6.54 9.05
N SER A 399 7.91 5.62 8.27
CA SER A 399 8.09 4.19 8.48
C SER A 399 8.55 3.51 7.19
N SER A 400 9.39 2.47 7.30
CA SER A 400 9.88 1.71 6.12
C SER A 400 10.60 2.66 5.13
N ALA A 401 10.19 2.69 3.87
CA ALA A 401 10.69 3.68 2.89
C ALA A 401 10.53 5.13 3.38
N GLY A 402 9.44 5.47 4.10
CA GLY A 402 9.29 6.78 4.73
C GLY A 402 10.31 7.01 5.85
N GLY A 403 10.77 5.97 6.53
CA GLY A 403 11.88 6.03 7.50
C GLY A 403 13.22 6.33 6.82
N PHE A 404 13.45 5.80 5.61
CA PHE A 404 14.57 6.21 4.77
C PHE A 404 14.51 7.71 4.44
N THR A 405 13.34 8.18 4.00
CA THR A 405 13.13 9.60 3.70
C THR A 405 13.37 10.48 4.94
N VAL A 406 12.97 10.04 6.15
CA VAL A 406 13.29 10.71 7.42
C VAL A 406 14.79 10.85 7.60
N LEU A 407 15.52 9.75 7.57
CA LEU A 407 16.97 9.75 7.79
C LEU A 407 17.71 10.56 6.73
N SER A 408 17.30 10.42 5.46
CA SER A 408 17.86 11.19 4.35
C SER A 408 17.58 12.70 4.50
N ALA A 409 16.37 13.09 4.92
CA ALA A 409 16.04 14.48 5.19
C ALA A 409 16.85 15.07 6.35
N LEU A 410 17.02 14.31 7.45
CA LEU A 410 17.80 14.73 8.61
C LEU A 410 19.31 14.87 8.32
N THR A 411 19.82 14.15 7.32
CA THR A 411 21.24 14.29 6.89
C THR A 411 21.47 15.37 5.84
N LYS A 412 20.41 15.85 5.15
CA LYS A 412 20.53 16.77 4.02
C LYS A 412 19.86 18.14 4.25
N LEU A 413 18.93 18.23 5.21
CA LEU A 413 18.14 19.44 5.49
C LEU A 413 18.33 19.89 6.94
N ASP A 414 18.44 21.20 7.14
CA ASP A 414 18.58 21.83 8.45
C ASP A 414 17.26 22.55 8.86
N ILE A 415 16.14 21.85 8.77
CA ILE A 415 14.82 22.39 9.08
C ILE A 415 14.10 21.64 10.20
N PHE A 416 14.59 20.46 10.57
CA PHE A 416 13.95 19.63 11.58
C PHE A 416 14.66 19.68 12.92
N LYS A 417 13.89 19.88 13.98
CA LYS A 417 14.40 19.83 15.37
C LYS A 417 14.66 18.40 15.84
N THR A 418 13.91 17.44 15.28
CA THR A 418 14.01 16.03 15.64
C THR A 418 13.30 15.17 14.59
N GLY A 419 13.53 13.86 14.62
CA GLY A 419 12.84 12.90 13.79
C GLY A 419 12.52 11.60 14.49
N ALA A 420 11.50 10.89 13.97
CA ALA A 420 11.18 9.52 14.36
C ALA A 420 11.28 8.59 13.15
N CYS A 421 12.17 7.62 13.24
CA CYS A 421 12.39 6.60 12.22
C CYS A 421 11.81 5.25 12.71
N LEU A 422 10.76 4.76 12.05
CA LEU A 422 10.14 3.48 12.38
C LEU A 422 10.59 2.44 11.35
N TYR A 423 11.37 1.47 11.79
CA TYR A 423 11.89 0.38 10.93
C TYR A 423 12.32 0.89 9.54
N GLY A 424 13.09 1.98 9.52
CA GLY A 424 13.54 2.63 8.29
C GLY A 424 14.89 2.12 7.79
N ILE A 425 15.26 2.56 6.59
CA ILE A 425 16.44 2.12 5.87
C ILE A 425 17.55 3.15 6.07
N GLY A 426 18.70 2.71 6.61
CA GLY A 426 19.88 3.54 6.79
C GLY A 426 20.96 3.33 5.72
N ASP A 427 20.98 2.14 5.10
CA ASP A 427 22.00 1.70 4.16
C ASP A 427 21.34 0.95 2.99
N LEU A 428 21.35 1.57 1.81
CA LEU A 428 20.72 1.03 0.59
C LEU A 428 21.48 -0.16 0.02
N GLU A 429 22.82 -0.19 0.13
CA GLU A 429 23.62 -1.29 -0.37
C GLU A 429 23.31 -2.57 0.42
N LYS A 430 23.24 -2.48 1.76
CA LYS A 430 22.85 -3.60 2.62
C LYS A 430 21.42 -4.05 2.41
N LEU A 431 20.48 -3.10 2.19
CA LEU A 431 19.10 -3.46 1.90
C LEU A 431 19.00 -4.30 0.62
N ALA A 432 19.75 -3.92 -0.42
CA ALA A 432 19.77 -4.67 -1.69
C ALA A 432 20.26 -6.12 -1.51
N ASP A 433 21.15 -6.39 -0.53
CA ASP A 433 21.62 -7.75 -0.21
C ASP A 433 20.61 -8.58 0.60
N ASP A 434 19.81 -7.92 1.44
CA ASP A 434 18.99 -8.57 2.48
C ASP A 434 17.49 -8.64 2.14
N THR A 435 17.05 -8.08 0.99
CA THR A 435 15.63 -7.98 0.65
C THR A 435 15.04 -9.31 0.12
N HIS A 436 13.72 -9.46 0.20
CA HIS A 436 13.00 -10.65 -0.27
C HIS A 436 12.71 -10.59 -1.79
N LYS A 437 12.37 -11.75 -2.40
CA LYS A 437 12.19 -11.91 -3.84
C LYS A 437 11.33 -10.81 -4.48
N PHE A 438 10.17 -10.46 -3.88
CA PHE A 438 9.24 -9.49 -4.47
C PHE A 438 9.87 -8.12 -4.67
N GLU A 439 10.73 -7.66 -3.76
CA GLU A 439 11.37 -6.34 -3.82
C GLU A 439 12.83 -6.40 -4.29
N SER A 440 13.36 -7.57 -4.67
CA SER A 440 14.80 -7.75 -4.95
C SER A 440 15.35 -6.82 -6.05
N ASN A 441 14.52 -6.45 -7.03
CA ASN A 441 14.88 -5.51 -8.10
C ASN A 441 14.15 -4.15 -7.99
N TYR A 442 13.44 -3.90 -6.88
CA TYR A 442 12.70 -2.66 -6.74
C TYR A 442 13.62 -1.44 -6.63
N LEU A 443 14.76 -1.58 -5.96
CA LEU A 443 15.76 -0.53 -5.86
C LEU A 443 16.33 -0.15 -7.24
N ASP A 444 16.42 -1.09 -8.17
CA ASP A 444 16.89 -0.82 -9.54
C ASP A 444 15.95 0.16 -10.27
N SER A 445 14.64 0.07 -10.02
CA SER A 445 13.67 1.04 -10.53
C SER A 445 13.79 2.41 -9.85
N LEU A 446 14.06 2.43 -8.54
CA LEU A 446 14.06 3.65 -7.73
C LEU A 446 15.37 4.45 -7.79
N ILE A 447 16.50 3.77 -8.03
CA ILE A 447 17.85 4.35 -7.99
C ILE A 447 18.59 4.12 -9.32
N GLY A 448 18.40 2.94 -9.93
CA GLY A 448 19.09 2.42 -11.08
C GLY A 448 19.78 1.10 -10.79
N ASP A 449 20.28 0.41 -11.82
CA ASP A 449 21.02 -0.83 -11.68
C ASP A 449 22.16 -0.68 -10.67
N ARG A 450 22.23 -1.62 -9.71
CA ARG A 450 23.18 -1.53 -8.60
C ARG A 450 24.65 -1.51 -9.01
N ILE A 451 25.00 -2.19 -10.10
CA ILE A 451 26.39 -2.24 -10.60
C ILE A 451 26.74 -0.91 -11.23
N ASP A 452 25.87 -0.44 -12.13
CA ASP A 452 26.09 0.80 -12.89
C ASP A 452 25.96 2.05 -12.01
N LYS A 453 25.14 1.99 -10.96
CA LYS A 453 24.78 3.10 -10.06
C LYS A 453 25.29 2.94 -8.63
N SER A 454 26.34 2.17 -8.41
CA SER A 454 26.87 1.92 -7.06
C SER A 454 27.18 3.20 -6.27
N GLU A 455 27.66 4.25 -6.93
CA GLU A 455 27.91 5.54 -6.28
C GLU A 455 26.60 6.24 -5.87
N ASP A 456 25.51 6.11 -6.66
CA ASP A 456 24.20 6.64 -6.28
C ASP A 456 23.65 5.94 -5.03
N TYR A 457 23.85 4.62 -4.87
CA TYR A 457 23.47 3.86 -3.66
C TYR A 457 24.21 4.38 -2.44
N LYS A 458 25.53 4.62 -2.55
CA LYS A 458 26.35 5.20 -1.48
C LYS A 458 25.93 6.63 -1.15
N GLU A 459 25.82 7.48 -2.17
CA GLU A 459 25.47 8.90 -2.05
C GLU A 459 24.08 9.10 -1.43
N ARG A 460 23.13 8.20 -1.68
CA ARG A 460 21.78 8.29 -1.14
C ARG A 460 21.59 7.58 0.20
N SER A 461 22.55 6.74 0.62
CA SER A 461 22.49 6.04 1.91
C SER A 461 22.70 6.99 3.08
N PRO A 462 21.74 7.18 4.00
CA PRO A 462 21.86 8.10 5.14
C PRO A 462 23.08 7.82 6.03
N ILE A 463 23.47 6.56 6.15
CA ILE A 463 24.63 6.15 6.98
C ILE A 463 25.93 6.80 6.54
N ASN A 464 26.09 7.08 5.24
CA ASN A 464 27.29 7.70 4.69
C ASN A 464 27.34 9.23 4.93
N HIS A 465 26.19 9.83 5.29
CA HIS A 465 26.04 11.25 5.59
C HIS A 465 25.76 11.51 7.08
N ILE A 466 25.97 10.54 7.93
CA ILE A 466 25.65 10.61 9.37
C ILE A 466 26.31 11.80 10.06
N ASN A 467 27.46 12.28 9.55
CA ASN A 467 28.17 13.43 10.07
C ASN A 467 27.37 14.75 9.96
N ASN A 468 26.43 14.82 9.02
CA ASN A 468 25.58 15.98 8.82
C ASN A 468 24.32 15.96 9.70
N LEU A 469 23.97 14.80 10.29
CA LEU A 469 22.84 14.67 11.18
C LEU A 469 23.20 15.19 12.57
N ASN A 470 22.61 16.33 12.98
CA ASN A 470 22.96 17.06 14.19
C ASN A 470 21.78 17.27 15.16
N CYS A 471 20.63 16.65 14.92
CA CYS A 471 19.46 16.73 15.79
C CYS A 471 19.17 15.38 16.48
N PRO A 472 18.45 15.39 17.63
CA PRO A 472 17.97 14.18 18.29
C PRO A 472 17.09 13.31 17.39
N VAL A 473 17.20 11.97 17.49
CA VAL A 473 16.38 11.03 16.72
C VAL A 473 15.87 9.90 17.61
N ILE A 474 14.60 9.54 17.47
CA ILE A 474 14.05 8.32 18.07
C ILE A 474 13.82 7.25 17.00
N PHE A 475 14.25 6.03 17.31
CA PHE A 475 14.08 4.85 16.45
C PHE A 475 13.14 3.84 17.08
N PHE A 476 12.30 3.21 16.23
CA PHE A 476 11.45 2.10 16.63
C PHE A 476 11.66 0.91 15.71
N GLN A 477 11.86 -0.29 16.26
CA GLN A 477 12.16 -1.49 15.48
C GLN A 477 11.50 -2.74 16.05
N GLY A 478 10.86 -3.52 15.16
CA GLY A 478 10.44 -4.89 15.47
C GLY A 478 11.62 -5.86 15.25
N LEU A 479 11.94 -6.69 16.26
CA LEU A 479 13.09 -7.61 16.15
C LEU A 479 12.83 -8.82 15.25
N LYS A 480 11.57 -9.03 14.83
CA LYS A 480 11.17 -10.06 13.84
C LYS A 480 10.94 -9.48 12.44
N ASP A 481 11.45 -8.30 12.17
CA ASP A 481 11.32 -7.66 10.87
C ASP A 481 12.21 -8.35 9.83
N MET A 482 11.56 -8.95 8.82
CA MET A 482 12.20 -9.64 7.69
C MET A 482 12.12 -8.83 6.38
N VAL A 483 11.55 -7.64 6.40
CA VAL A 483 11.46 -6.72 5.27
C VAL A 483 12.56 -5.67 5.35
N VAL A 484 12.65 -4.97 6.49
CA VAL A 484 13.77 -4.09 6.83
C VAL A 484 14.41 -4.63 8.11
N PRO A 485 15.48 -5.41 7.99
CA PRO A 485 16.10 -6.07 9.15
C PRO A 485 16.58 -5.08 10.22
N PRO A 486 16.58 -5.48 11.51
CA PRO A 486 16.96 -4.62 12.63
C PRO A 486 18.38 -4.00 12.54
N ASN A 487 19.28 -4.62 11.79
CA ASN A 487 20.63 -4.09 11.55
C ASN A 487 20.63 -2.71 10.88
N GLN A 488 19.60 -2.38 10.07
CA GLN A 488 19.45 -1.09 9.42
C GLN A 488 19.31 0.06 10.44
N SER A 489 18.42 -0.10 11.42
CA SER A 489 18.25 0.87 12.51
C SER A 489 19.45 0.87 13.46
N GLN A 490 19.97 -0.31 13.82
CA GLN A 490 21.09 -0.46 14.75
C GLN A 490 22.35 0.29 14.29
N LEU A 491 22.70 0.16 13.01
CA LEU A 491 23.85 0.86 12.44
C LEU A 491 23.77 2.39 12.58
N MET A 492 22.58 2.95 12.33
CA MET A 492 22.35 4.38 12.48
C MET A 492 22.44 4.81 13.94
N VAL A 493 21.84 4.04 14.86
CA VAL A 493 21.86 4.30 16.30
C VAL A 493 23.28 4.29 16.84
N ASP A 494 24.09 3.26 16.51
CA ASP A 494 25.47 3.13 16.96
C ASP A 494 26.34 4.33 16.53
N LYS A 495 26.15 4.78 15.30
CA LYS A 495 26.87 5.96 14.76
C LYS A 495 26.45 7.26 15.44
N LEU A 496 25.16 7.43 15.74
CA LEU A 496 24.65 8.62 16.45
C LEU A 496 25.16 8.66 17.91
N ILE A 497 25.21 7.51 18.59
CA ILE A 497 25.82 7.40 19.93
C ILE A 497 27.31 7.80 19.88
N GLN A 498 28.07 7.33 18.89
CA GLN A 498 29.47 7.68 18.70
C GLN A 498 29.67 9.19 18.47
N LYS A 499 28.67 9.88 17.89
CA LYS A 499 28.66 11.33 17.70
C LYS A 499 28.14 12.11 18.91
N GLU A 500 27.78 11.45 20.00
CA GLU A 500 27.15 12.06 21.18
C GLU A 500 25.82 12.77 20.86
N ILE A 501 25.16 12.41 19.75
CA ILE A 501 23.83 12.89 19.43
C ILE A 501 22.81 12.13 20.30
N LYS A 502 21.87 12.87 20.89
CA LYS A 502 20.78 12.27 21.66
C LYS A 502 19.97 11.32 20.76
N VAL A 503 20.00 10.04 21.06
CA VAL A 503 19.26 8.99 20.36
C VAL A 503 18.50 8.12 21.36
N GLU A 504 17.28 7.74 20.98
CA GLU A 504 16.49 6.74 21.68
C GLU A 504 16.20 5.57 20.73
N TYR A 505 16.42 4.35 21.17
CA TYR A 505 16.15 3.14 20.38
C TYR A 505 15.20 2.22 21.13
N VAL A 506 13.97 2.12 20.61
CA VAL A 506 12.89 1.34 21.21
C VAL A 506 12.64 0.10 20.34
N THR A 507 12.88 -1.09 20.90
CA THR A 507 12.72 -2.37 20.21
C THR A 507 11.52 -3.15 20.74
N PHE A 508 10.93 -4.00 19.88
CA PHE A 508 9.81 -4.89 20.21
C PHE A 508 10.13 -6.32 19.77
N ASP A 509 10.36 -7.22 20.72
CA ASP A 509 10.74 -8.63 20.49
C ASP A 509 9.67 -9.43 19.72
N ASP A 510 8.44 -8.98 19.76
CA ASP A 510 7.25 -9.69 19.28
C ASP A 510 6.57 -9.03 18.09
N GLU A 511 7.21 -8.02 17.45
CA GLU A 511 6.76 -7.35 16.23
C GLU A 511 7.70 -7.62 15.05
N GLY A 512 7.10 -7.59 13.83
CA GLY A 512 7.81 -7.61 12.55
C GLY A 512 7.78 -6.25 11.88
N HIS A 513 7.64 -6.25 10.54
CA HIS A 513 7.52 -5.02 9.74
C HIS A 513 6.14 -4.38 9.97
N GLY A 514 6.11 -3.28 10.73
CA GLY A 514 4.88 -2.65 11.23
C GLY A 514 4.39 -3.27 12.55
N PHE A 515 3.95 -2.38 13.46
CA PHE A 515 3.47 -2.79 14.79
C PHE A 515 1.98 -3.12 14.75
N LYS A 516 1.61 -4.30 15.24
CA LYS A 516 0.24 -4.83 15.20
C LYS A 516 -0.40 -4.90 16.58
N LYS A 517 0.41 -5.04 17.64
CA LYS A 517 -0.09 -5.17 19.00
C LYS A 517 -0.42 -3.81 19.60
N ALA A 518 -1.65 -3.65 20.09
CA ALA A 518 -2.13 -2.39 20.66
C ALA A 518 -1.21 -1.82 21.75
N LYS A 519 -0.68 -2.69 22.65
CA LYS A 519 0.26 -2.28 23.70
C LYS A 519 1.55 -1.66 23.13
N ASN A 520 2.10 -2.24 22.05
CA ASN A 520 3.34 -1.78 21.42
C ASN A 520 3.11 -0.47 20.65
N ILE A 521 1.97 -0.36 19.95
CA ILE A 521 1.56 0.89 19.28
C ILE A 521 1.39 2.02 20.30
N ALA A 522 0.69 1.78 21.41
CA ALA A 522 0.50 2.77 22.47
C ALA A 522 1.85 3.16 23.09
N HIS A 523 2.71 2.18 23.39
CA HIS A 523 4.04 2.43 23.95
C HIS A 523 4.88 3.30 23.00
N ALA A 524 4.92 2.96 21.69
CA ALA A 524 5.64 3.75 20.70
C ALA A 524 5.14 5.20 20.65
N LEU A 525 3.83 5.43 20.57
CA LEU A 525 3.26 6.79 20.53
C LEU A 525 3.57 7.60 21.79
N HIS A 526 3.52 6.98 22.98
CA HIS A 526 3.84 7.68 24.22
C HIS A 526 5.32 8.00 24.36
N ARG A 527 6.21 7.08 23.97
CA ARG A 527 7.66 7.33 23.97
C ARG A 527 8.03 8.44 22.98
N GLU A 528 7.45 8.40 21.79
CA GLU A 528 7.62 9.40 20.76
C GLU A 528 7.16 10.79 21.22
N LEU A 529 5.97 10.89 21.83
CA LEU A 529 5.47 12.14 22.40
C LEU A 529 6.40 12.69 23.49
N SER A 530 6.82 11.85 24.45
CA SER A 530 7.75 12.26 25.51
C SER A 530 9.06 12.77 24.94
N PHE A 531 9.60 12.08 23.92
CA PHE A 531 10.83 12.49 23.24
C PHE A 531 10.69 13.83 22.53
N TYR A 532 9.58 14.08 21.82
CA TYR A 532 9.33 15.35 21.15
C TYR A 532 9.18 16.51 22.13
N LEU A 533 8.42 16.33 23.22
CA LEU A 533 8.25 17.35 24.24
C LEU A 533 9.58 17.70 24.94
N ASP A 534 10.41 16.69 25.18
CA ASP A 534 11.74 16.87 25.75
C ASP A 534 12.66 17.69 24.83
N VAL A 535 12.61 17.43 23.52
CA VAL A 535 13.43 18.17 22.54
C VAL A 535 12.90 19.58 22.28
N LEU A 536 11.58 19.77 22.28
CA LEU A 536 10.99 21.07 21.92
C LEU A 536 10.91 22.07 23.08
N TYR A 537 10.80 21.61 24.33
CA TYR A 537 10.43 22.45 25.47
C TYR A 537 11.34 22.32 26.70
N ARG A 538 12.24 21.35 26.76
CA ARG A 538 13.29 21.39 27.79
C ARG A 538 14.44 22.25 27.29
N GLU A 539 14.69 23.34 28.00
CA GLU A 539 15.93 24.11 27.85
C GLU A 539 17.10 23.14 28.19
N VAL A 540 18.09 23.11 27.29
CA VAL A 540 19.34 22.35 27.47
C VAL A 540 20.20 23.07 28.52
#